data_2d5ede05dceedf5a1457cacdb18bf0f3
#
_entry.id   2d5ede05dceedf5a1457cacdb18bf0f3
#
_cell.length_a   1.000
_cell.length_b   1.000
_cell.length_c   1.000
_cell.angle_alpha   90.00
_cell.angle_beta   90.00
_cell.angle_gamma   90.00
#
_symmetry.space_group_name_H-M   'P 1'
#
loop_
_entity.id
_entity.type
_entity.pdbx_description
1 polymer ?
#
loop_
_entity_poly.entity_id
_entity_poly.type
_entity_poly.pdbx_seq_one_letter_code
_entity_poly.pdbx_strand_id
1 'polypeptide(L)'
;MNKKMILSDAEDLTVYKKNITSIGNKIQKKLPKYQYMGIFKLDCKTFKNMSLYYKKLKNKKIDMTSFLDLCIKNKILKIKIKKYSDYWFEIDTHKDIKVATKLFI
;
A
#
# COMPACT_ATOMS: atom_id res chain seq x y z
N MET A 1 -11.68 16.67 3.76
CA MET A 1 -10.32 16.23 3.43
C MET A 1 -9.93 16.79 2.07
N ASN A 2 -8.72 17.35 1.92
CA ASN A 2 -8.29 17.92 0.65
C ASN A 2 -7.88 16.79 -0.32
N LYS A 3 -8.71 16.55 -1.34
CA LYS A 3 -8.50 15.48 -2.32
C LYS A 3 -7.15 15.55 -3.03
N LYS A 4 -6.63 16.76 -3.29
CA LYS A 4 -5.34 16.92 -3.96
C LYS A 4 -4.16 16.41 -3.12
N MET A 5 -4.19 16.63 -1.80
CA MET A 5 -3.12 16.17 -0.91
C MET A 5 -3.14 14.66 -0.71
N ILE A 6 -4.32 14.06 -0.69
CA ILE A 6 -4.47 12.62 -0.58
C ILE A 6 -3.96 11.93 -1.84
N LEU A 7 -4.31 12.48 -3.02
CA LEU A 7 -3.94 11.87 -4.30
C LEU A 7 -2.46 11.94 -4.60
N SER A 8 -1.72 12.93 -4.06
CA SER A 8 -0.30 13.07 -4.34
C SER A 8 0.54 11.91 -3.80
N ASP A 9 0.11 11.33 -2.65
CA ASP A 9 0.83 10.23 -2.00
C ASP A 9 0.06 8.91 -2.04
N ALA A 10 -1.13 8.90 -2.67
CA ALA A 10 -1.97 7.71 -2.71
C ALA A 10 -1.37 6.64 -3.63
N GLU A 11 -1.36 5.40 -3.15
CA GLU A 11 -0.96 4.24 -3.91
C GLU A 11 -2.20 3.40 -4.25
N ASP A 12 -2.33 3.09 -5.53
CA ASP A 12 -3.46 2.31 -6.02
C ASP A 12 -3.40 0.87 -5.54
N LEU A 13 -4.57 0.27 -5.37
CA LEU A 13 -4.71 -1.11 -4.96
C LEU A 13 -5.78 -1.76 -5.82
N THR A 14 -5.36 -2.67 -6.70
CA THR A 14 -6.28 -3.40 -7.57
C THR A 14 -6.69 -4.71 -6.89
N VAL A 15 -8.01 -4.96 -6.86
CA VAL A 15 -8.59 -6.09 -6.13
C VAL A 15 -9.48 -6.90 -7.05
N TYR A 16 -9.36 -8.23 -6.96
CA TYR A 16 -10.24 -9.18 -7.62
C TYR A 16 -10.66 -10.26 -6.64
N LYS A 17 -11.97 -10.42 -6.43
CA LYS A 17 -12.57 -11.40 -5.48
C LYS A 17 -11.92 -11.34 -4.09
N LYS A 18 -11.80 -10.12 -3.53
CA LYS A 18 -11.18 -9.83 -2.23
C LYS A 18 -9.67 -10.11 -2.14
N ASN A 19 -9.03 -10.50 -3.25
CA ASN A 19 -7.59 -10.66 -3.31
C ASN A 19 -6.96 -9.47 -4.02
N ILE A 20 -5.81 -9.04 -3.53
CA ILE A 20 -5.06 -7.95 -4.16
C ILE A 20 -4.30 -8.49 -5.36
N THR A 21 -4.49 -7.85 -6.53
CA THR A 21 -3.80 -8.24 -7.76
C THR A 21 -2.66 -7.29 -8.10
N SER A 22 -2.67 -6.07 -7.59
CA SER A 22 -1.64 -5.08 -7.84
C SER A 22 -1.62 -4.02 -6.74
N ILE A 23 -0.42 -3.52 -6.41
CA ILE A 23 -0.21 -2.42 -5.45
C ILE A 23 0.78 -1.43 -6.04
N GLY A 24 0.55 -0.14 -5.82
CA GLY A 24 1.56 0.88 -6.04
C GLY A 24 1.49 1.62 -7.37
N ASN A 25 0.49 1.35 -8.18
CA ASN A 25 0.28 2.15 -9.38
C ASN A 25 -0.21 3.55 -8.99
N LYS A 26 0.50 4.57 -9.41
CA LYS A 26 0.09 5.94 -9.10
C LYS A 26 -1.23 6.28 -9.78
N ILE A 27 -2.09 6.93 -9.04
CA ILE A 27 -3.40 7.36 -9.53
C ILE A 27 -3.21 8.52 -10.49
N GLN A 28 -3.66 8.33 -11.74
CA GLN A 28 -3.51 9.36 -12.77
C GLN A 28 -4.81 10.08 -13.13
N LYS A 29 -5.95 9.42 -13.14
CA LYS A 29 -7.19 9.99 -13.66
C LYS A 29 -8.44 9.76 -12.83
N LYS A 30 -8.48 8.74 -11.97
CA LYS A 30 -9.64 8.41 -11.15
C LYS A 30 -9.22 8.15 -9.72
N LEU A 31 -10.09 8.50 -8.77
CA LEU A 31 -9.91 8.09 -7.39
C LEU A 31 -9.90 6.55 -7.34
N PRO A 32 -8.92 5.94 -6.67
CA PRO A 32 -8.92 4.50 -6.55
C PRO A 32 -10.10 4.08 -5.70
N LYS A 33 -10.67 2.92 -6.01
CA LYS A 33 -11.68 2.32 -5.15
C LYS A 33 -11.13 1.97 -3.77
N TYR A 34 -9.87 1.55 -3.73
CA TYR A 34 -9.16 1.20 -2.51
C TYR A 34 -7.78 1.84 -2.49
N GLN A 35 -7.33 2.21 -1.30
CA GLN A 35 -6.02 2.79 -1.08
C GLN A 35 -5.26 1.98 -0.03
N TYR A 36 -3.97 1.72 -0.29
CA TYR A 36 -3.10 1.00 0.61
C TYR A 36 -2.71 1.90 1.80
N MET A 37 -2.99 1.45 3.02
CA MET A 37 -2.70 2.20 4.26
C MET A 37 -1.30 1.96 4.80
N GLY A 38 -0.56 1.01 4.26
CA GLY A 38 0.75 0.67 4.80
C GLY A 38 0.72 -0.33 5.94
N ILE A 39 -0.43 -0.93 6.22
CA ILE A 39 -0.60 -1.90 7.31
C ILE A 39 -1.00 -3.24 6.72
N PHE A 40 -0.26 -4.29 7.07
CA PHE A 40 -0.61 -5.65 6.66
C PHE A 40 -0.13 -6.66 7.71
N LYS A 41 -0.76 -7.83 7.70
CA LYS A 41 -0.44 -8.94 8.58
C LYS A 41 -0.09 -10.16 7.75
N LEU A 42 0.98 -10.85 8.11
CA LEU A 42 1.37 -12.11 7.46
C LEU A 42 1.90 -13.11 8.48
N ASP A 43 1.83 -14.39 8.11
CA ASP A 43 2.38 -15.44 8.95
C ASP A 43 3.89 -15.61 8.73
N CYS A 44 4.53 -16.39 9.62
CA CYS A 44 5.99 -16.60 9.56
C CYS A 44 6.41 -17.33 8.30
N LYS A 45 5.62 -18.28 7.81
CA LYS A 45 5.95 -19.03 6.61
C LYS A 45 5.97 -18.12 5.38
N THR A 46 4.97 -17.27 5.24
CA THR A 46 4.90 -16.30 4.16
C THR A 46 6.06 -15.31 4.24
N PHE A 47 6.38 -14.83 5.43
CA PHE A 47 7.53 -13.93 5.63
C PHE A 47 8.84 -14.58 5.20
N LYS A 48 9.06 -15.85 5.54
CA LYS A 48 10.25 -16.59 5.12
C LYS A 48 10.34 -16.70 3.61
N ASN A 49 9.23 -17.02 2.94
CA ASN A 49 9.19 -17.12 1.49
C ASN A 49 9.48 -15.78 0.82
N MET A 50 8.95 -14.69 1.34
CA MET A 50 9.24 -13.34 0.86
C MET A 50 10.71 -12.99 1.06
N SER A 51 11.30 -13.33 2.20
CA SER A 51 12.72 -13.09 2.49
C SER A 51 13.64 -13.83 1.53
N LEU A 52 13.33 -15.09 1.24
CA LEU A 52 14.09 -15.87 0.26
C LEU A 52 13.99 -15.27 -1.14
N TYR A 53 12.80 -14.81 -1.52
CA TYR A 53 12.59 -14.14 -2.80
C TYR A 53 13.39 -12.84 -2.88
N TYR A 54 13.36 -12.04 -1.81
CA TYR A 54 14.12 -10.79 -1.74
C TYR A 54 15.63 -11.02 -1.95
N LYS A 55 16.17 -12.07 -1.35
CA LYS A 55 17.60 -12.41 -1.48
C LYS A 55 17.99 -12.73 -2.92
N LYS A 56 17.04 -13.21 -3.74
CA LYS A 56 17.28 -13.54 -5.15
C LYS A 56 17.14 -12.33 -6.08
N LEU A 57 16.63 -11.20 -5.60
CA LEU A 57 16.49 -10.02 -6.43
C LEU A 57 17.85 -9.41 -6.76
N LYS A 58 18.01 -9.01 -8.03
CA LYS A 58 19.21 -8.28 -8.48
C LYS A 58 19.26 -6.89 -7.90
N ASN A 59 18.13 -6.18 -7.91
CA ASN A 59 18.01 -4.85 -7.33
C ASN A 59 17.40 -4.94 -5.92
N LYS A 60 18.25 -4.73 -4.91
CA LYS A 60 17.81 -4.78 -3.52
C LYS A 60 17.36 -3.41 -2.98
N LYS A 61 17.50 -2.36 -3.78
CA LYS A 61 17.02 -1.01 -3.45
C LYS A 61 15.59 -0.82 -3.95
N ILE A 62 14.71 -1.73 -3.59
CA ILE A 62 13.30 -1.69 -3.97
C ILE A 62 12.49 -1.24 -2.77
N ASP A 63 11.52 -0.36 -3.00
CA ASP A 63 10.62 0.06 -1.93
C ASP A 63 9.64 -1.06 -1.57
N MET A 64 9.04 -0.95 -0.39
CA MET A 64 8.17 -2.00 0.13
C MET A 64 6.96 -2.26 -0.77
N THR A 65 6.32 -1.21 -1.26
CA THR A 65 5.14 -1.34 -2.11
C THR A 65 5.45 -2.06 -3.41
N SER A 66 6.53 -1.69 -4.06
CA SER A 66 6.99 -2.35 -5.30
C SER A 66 7.37 -3.79 -5.04
N PHE A 67 8.00 -4.08 -3.90
CA PHE A 67 8.34 -5.44 -3.52
C PHE A 67 7.11 -6.30 -3.29
N LEU A 68 6.10 -5.78 -2.59
CA LEU A 68 4.84 -6.48 -2.39
C LEU A 68 4.15 -6.78 -3.72
N ASP A 69 4.16 -5.81 -4.64
CA ASP A 69 3.59 -5.98 -5.97
C ASP A 69 4.29 -7.11 -6.75
N LEU A 70 5.62 -7.15 -6.70
CA LEU A 70 6.40 -8.24 -7.31
C LEU A 70 6.05 -9.61 -6.69
N CYS A 71 5.93 -9.66 -5.36
CA CYS A 71 5.58 -10.89 -4.66
C CYS A 71 4.20 -11.41 -5.09
N ILE A 72 3.25 -10.51 -5.27
CA ILE A 72 1.90 -10.86 -5.73
C ILE A 72 1.95 -11.39 -7.16
N LYS A 73 2.61 -10.67 -8.06
CA LYS A 73 2.71 -11.04 -9.49
C LYS A 73 3.44 -12.36 -9.70
N ASN A 74 4.41 -12.67 -8.86
CA ASN A 74 5.17 -13.92 -8.95
C ASN A 74 4.61 -15.03 -8.06
N LYS A 75 3.40 -14.85 -7.51
CA LYS A 75 2.68 -15.83 -6.70
C LYS A 75 3.44 -16.27 -5.44
N ILE A 76 4.31 -15.42 -4.93
CA ILE A 76 5.00 -15.62 -3.65
C ILE A 76 4.05 -15.30 -2.49
N LEU A 77 3.14 -14.35 -2.73
CA LEU A 77 2.27 -13.80 -1.71
C LEU A 77 0.85 -13.67 -2.26
N LYS A 78 -0.13 -14.05 -1.43
CA LYS A 78 -1.54 -13.81 -1.71
C LYS A 78 -2.12 -13.00 -0.57
N ILE A 79 -2.59 -11.80 -0.87
CA ILE A 79 -3.10 -10.87 0.13
C ILE A 79 -4.60 -10.69 -0.04
N LYS A 80 -5.33 -10.89 1.04
CA LYS A 80 -6.75 -10.54 1.13
C LYS A 80 -6.88 -9.15 1.72
N ILE A 81 -7.87 -8.40 1.25
CA ILE A 81 -8.15 -7.08 1.79
C ILE A 81 -9.01 -7.16 3.03
N LYS A 82 -8.74 -6.26 3.98
CA LYS A 82 -9.66 -5.91 5.04
C LYS A 82 -9.93 -4.44 4.93
N LYS A 83 -11.19 -4.09 4.66
CA LYS A 83 -11.58 -2.69 4.48
C LYS A 83 -11.58 -1.92 5.80
N TYR A 84 -11.07 -0.71 5.76
CA TYR A 84 -11.19 0.25 6.83
C TYR A 84 -11.86 1.50 6.25
N SER A 85 -13.00 1.86 6.80
CA SER A 85 -13.84 2.94 6.26
C SER A 85 -14.00 4.13 7.21
N ASP A 86 -13.27 4.13 8.33
CA ASP A 86 -13.26 5.23 9.28
C ASP A 86 -12.15 6.23 8.94
N TYR A 87 -11.99 7.27 9.77
CA TYR A 87 -10.98 8.29 9.54
C TYR A 87 -9.58 7.75 9.74
N TRP A 88 -8.68 8.06 8.82
CA TRP A 88 -7.26 7.75 8.94
C TRP A 88 -6.45 8.78 8.15
N PHE A 89 -5.18 8.94 8.52
CA PHE A 89 -4.31 9.92 7.88
C PHE A 89 -2.84 9.54 8.10
N GLU A 90 -2.02 9.74 7.08
CA GLU A 90 -0.58 9.53 7.16
C GLU A 90 0.13 10.87 7.36
N ILE A 91 1.08 10.91 8.29
CA ILE A 91 1.87 12.09 8.58
C ILE A 91 3.31 11.83 8.21
N ASP A 92 3.74 12.34 7.06
CA ASP A 92 5.10 12.21 6.56
C ASP A 92 5.83 13.55 6.55
N THR A 93 5.11 14.67 6.53
CA THR A 93 5.65 16.02 6.44
C THR A 93 5.00 16.96 7.47
N HIS A 94 5.62 18.14 7.67
CA HIS A 94 5.00 19.18 8.50
C HIS A 94 3.66 19.68 7.97
N LYS A 95 3.48 19.66 6.65
CA LYS A 95 2.19 20.01 6.05
C LYS A 95 1.11 19.03 6.47
N ASP A 96 1.44 17.75 6.57
CA ASP A 96 0.51 16.72 6.98
C ASP A 96 0.03 16.92 8.42
N ILE A 97 0.91 17.38 9.30
CA ILE A 97 0.55 17.72 10.68
C ILE A 97 -0.51 18.83 10.69
N LYS A 98 -0.30 19.88 9.90
CA LYS A 98 -1.25 20.99 9.81
C LYS A 98 -2.61 20.55 9.29
N VAL A 99 -2.62 19.71 8.26
CA VAL A 99 -3.86 19.18 7.68
C VAL A 99 -4.57 18.26 8.68
N ALA A 100 -3.83 17.37 9.34
CA ALA A 100 -4.39 16.45 10.33
C ALA A 100 -4.99 17.22 11.51
N THR A 101 -4.33 18.27 11.98
CA THR A 101 -4.82 19.12 13.05
C THR A 101 -6.18 19.74 12.71
N LYS A 102 -6.33 20.21 11.47
CA LYS A 102 -7.61 20.78 11.03
C LYS A 102 -8.72 19.75 10.90
N LEU A 103 -8.38 18.50 10.56
CA LEU A 103 -9.36 17.45 10.31
C LEU A 103 -9.79 16.69 11.57
N PHE A 104 -8.85 16.48 12.51
CA PHE A 104 -9.07 15.58 13.65
C PHE A 104 -9.09 16.29 15.01
N ILE A 105 -8.78 17.55 15.04
CA ILE A 105 -8.82 18.38 16.23
C ILE A 105 -9.68 19.62 15.97
#